data_51cdbd20350a0a8f5a4b9c7594cab001
#
_entry.id   51cdbd20350a0a8f5a4b9c7594cab001
#
_cell.length_a   1.000
_cell.length_b   1.000
_cell.length_c   1.000
_cell.angle_alpha   90.00
_cell.angle_beta   90.00
_cell.angle_gamma   90.00
#
_symmetry.space_group_name_H-M   'P 1'
#
loop_
_entity.id
_entity.type
_entity.pdbx_description
1 polymer ?
#
loop_
_entity_poly.entity_id
_entity_poly.type
_entity_poly.pdbx_seq_one_letter_code
_entity_poly.pdbx_strand_id
1 'polypeptide(L)'
;MLKQIRAFAQQKSRPCALRLILAFALGASTALSFAPYSIWIIYPFAMAIALWHSRMLSTKASFYYWLSFGFGCFAIGISWVHVSMDVFGGMPLIASVGLMALLALYLALYPALTGLVLSWLTKTLNNDDSDDSATKLSLWRNLALFPALWTLTEWARGWVMTGFPWLWAGYSQTQGPLKPLASIIGALGLSFVLAMLAGALALCFVKRYKSLLFVLLACFLAVWITPTLSNIHPTGENVKVALVQGNIPQSMKWEPDALWPTLLKYMDLSREHLDADIIIWPEAAIPAPESMVQEFLDNANKVANLNHTSIITGIISHQNNKFYNSLIVLGNHNQKQQTGPDYEGDGSNQFKKHHLLPIGEFVPFEALLRPIAPFFNLPMSSFARGEYQQPNLSALGHKIAPAICYEIAFPEQLRDSVNLGTDILLTVSNDAWFGSSNGPLQHMEIAQMRAVELGRPLLRATNNGVTAVVDEHGNITASLPQFETGVLSATIPLVTGQTWFAKIGQTPLLIVCGLLVLLGLGRRFKG
;
A
#
# COMPACT_ATOMS: atom_id res chain seq x y z
N MET A 1 -20.98 12.01 37.68
CA MET A 1 -20.29 11.67 36.42
C MET A 1 -19.33 10.50 36.58
N LEU A 2 -18.31 10.54 37.46
CA LEU A 2 -17.35 9.42 37.66
C LEU A 2 -17.97 8.11 38.19
N LYS A 3 -19.01 8.17 39.07
CA LYS A 3 -19.75 6.98 39.55
C LYS A 3 -20.59 6.34 38.43
N GLN A 4 -21.16 7.12 37.52
CA GLN A 4 -21.91 6.60 36.36
C GLN A 4 -21.00 5.95 35.34
N ILE A 5 -19.80 6.50 35.12
CA ILE A 5 -18.75 5.89 34.25
C ILE A 5 -18.28 4.57 34.86
N ARG A 6 -18.11 4.45 36.19
CA ARG A 6 -17.78 3.19 36.87
C ARG A 6 -18.92 2.15 36.79
N ALA A 7 -20.17 2.57 36.96
CA ALA A 7 -21.32 1.67 36.82
C ALA A 7 -21.49 1.14 35.41
N PHE A 8 -21.23 1.97 34.40
CA PHE A 8 -21.22 1.57 32.98
C PHE A 8 -20.10 0.56 32.66
N ALA A 9 -18.97 0.66 33.35
CA ALA A 9 -17.84 -0.28 33.22
C ALA A 9 -18.10 -1.65 33.86
N GLN A 10 -19.04 -1.75 34.81
CA GLN A 10 -19.34 -2.98 35.56
C GLN A 10 -20.40 -3.89 34.90
N GLN A 11 -21.05 -3.46 33.82
CA GLN A 11 -22.06 -4.27 33.13
C GLN A 11 -21.40 -5.33 32.25
N LYS A 12 -21.15 -6.50 32.83
CA LYS A 12 -20.23 -7.59 32.42
C LYS A 12 -20.64 -8.41 31.20
N SER A 13 -21.74 -8.21 30.46
CA SER A 13 -22.22 -9.31 29.63
C SER A 13 -22.64 -9.09 28.19
N ARG A 14 -22.92 -7.89 27.71
CA ARG A 14 -23.27 -7.67 26.28
C ARG A 14 -22.72 -6.34 25.78
N PRO A 15 -22.29 -6.23 24.49
CA PRO A 15 -21.97 -4.93 23.94
C PRO A 15 -23.27 -4.10 23.90
N CYS A 16 -23.35 -3.07 24.77
CA CYS A 16 -24.39 -2.06 24.67
C CYS A 16 -24.23 -1.35 23.31
N ALA A 17 -25.34 -1.03 22.63
CA ALA A 17 -25.31 -0.33 21.33
C ALA A 17 -24.39 0.89 21.33
N LEU A 18 -24.37 1.66 22.43
CA LEU A 18 -23.49 2.83 22.60
C LEU A 18 -22.00 2.46 22.52
N ARG A 19 -21.57 1.28 23.00
CA ARG A 19 -20.18 0.82 22.89
C ARG A 19 -19.80 0.47 21.46
N LEU A 20 -20.73 -0.10 20.69
CA LEU A 20 -20.50 -0.40 19.27
C LEU A 20 -20.44 0.89 18.46
N ILE A 21 -21.33 1.85 18.72
CA ILE A 21 -21.29 3.18 18.10
C ILE A 21 -19.96 3.89 18.42
N LEU A 22 -19.50 3.85 19.66
CA LEU A 22 -18.19 4.42 20.04
C LEU A 22 -17.05 3.69 19.30
N ALA A 23 -17.07 2.37 19.22
CA ALA A 23 -16.07 1.60 18.49
C ALA A 23 -16.04 1.98 17.01
N PHE A 24 -17.22 2.07 16.37
CA PHE A 24 -17.34 2.54 15.00
C PHE A 24 -16.75 3.95 14.82
N ALA A 25 -17.12 4.90 15.67
CA ALA A 25 -16.62 6.27 15.58
C ALA A 25 -15.10 6.36 15.76
N LEU A 26 -14.54 5.57 16.70
CA LEU A 26 -13.08 5.47 16.87
C LEU A 26 -12.40 4.87 15.64
N GLY A 27 -12.96 3.80 15.08
CA GLY A 27 -12.48 3.23 13.84
C GLY A 27 -12.56 4.22 12.68
N ALA A 28 -13.69 4.86 12.48
CA ALA A 28 -13.91 5.86 11.44
C ALA A 28 -12.92 7.04 11.55
N SER A 29 -12.60 7.48 12.78
CA SER A 29 -11.63 8.55 12.99
C SER A 29 -10.21 8.21 12.52
N THR A 30 -9.84 6.91 12.45
CA THR A 30 -8.52 6.50 11.96
C THR A 30 -8.30 6.86 10.49
N ALA A 31 -9.35 7.03 9.69
CA ALA A 31 -9.24 7.49 8.31
C ALA A 31 -8.57 8.88 8.19
N LEU A 32 -8.71 9.74 9.22
CA LEU A 32 -8.04 11.04 9.27
C LEU A 32 -6.51 10.93 9.43
N SER A 33 -6.00 9.75 9.75
CA SER A 33 -4.55 9.54 9.89
C SER A 33 -3.85 9.27 8.56
N PHE A 34 -4.59 9.10 7.49
CA PHE A 34 -4.11 8.87 6.13
C PHE A 34 -4.37 10.07 5.23
N ALA A 35 -3.76 10.05 4.05
CA ALA A 35 -4.00 11.07 3.04
C ALA A 35 -5.50 11.23 2.70
N PRO A 36 -5.96 12.47 2.49
CA PRO A 36 -5.21 13.74 2.42
C PRO A 36 -4.94 14.40 3.77
N TYR A 37 -5.49 13.91 4.85
CA TYR A 37 -5.47 14.60 6.15
C TYR A 37 -4.16 14.40 6.90
N SER A 38 -3.59 13.19 6.87
CA SER A 38 -2.29 12.80 7.46
C SER A 38 -2.11 13.19 8.94
N ILE A 39 -3.23 13.21 9.72
CA ILE A 39 -3.21 13.50 11.16
C ILE A 39 -2.83 12.21 11.90
N TRP A 40 -1.58 11.78 11.74
CA TRP A 40 -1.05 10.49 12.18
C TRP A 40 -1.32 10.16 13.67
N ILE A 41 -1.42 11.17 14.52
CA ILE A 41 -1.60 10.99 15.96
C ILE A 41 -2.99 10.41 16.33
N ILE A 42 -4.00 10.58 15.47
CA ILE A 42 -5.35 10.06 15.72
C ILE A 42 -5.33 8.53 15.82
N TYR A 43 -4.52 7.85 14.97
CA TYR A 43 -4.50 6.39 14.92
C TYR A 43 -4.16 5.74 16.27
N PRO A 44 -2.99 6.02 16.90
CA PRO A 44 -2.65 5.41 18.20
C PRO A 44 -3.60 5.83 19.32
N PHE A 45 -4.17 7.04 19.29
CA PHE A 45 -5.15 7.47 20.30
C PHE A 45 -6.49 6.72 20.15
N ALA A 46 -7.02 6.59 18.95
CA ALA A 46 -8.25 5.83 18.69
C ALA A 46 -8.10 4.38 19.12
N MET A 47 -6.98 3.73 18.75
CA MET A 47 -6.66 2.38 19.21
C MET A 47 -6.52 2.28 20.73
N ALA A 48 -5.88 3.23 21.39
CA ALA A 48 -5.70 3.23 22.84
C ALA A 48 -7.04 3.28 23.59
N ILE A 49 -7.94 4.15 23.14
CA ILE A 49 -9.28 4.27 23.70
C ILE A 49 -10.06 2.96 23.45
N ALA A 50 -10.00 2.42 22.23
CA ALA A 50 -10.65 1.16 21.89
C ALA A 50 -10.11 0.00 22.74
N LEU A 51 -8.79 -0.09 22.91
CA LEU A 51 -8.12 -1.12 23.73
C LEU A 51 -8.52 -1.01 25.22
N TRP A 52 -8.60 0.21 25.74
CA TRP A 52 -9.03 0.45 27.12
C TRP A 52 -10.49 0.06 27.35
N HIS A 53 -11.40 0.42 26.43
CA HIS A 53 -12.82 0.08 26.51
C HIS A 53 -13.09 -1.42 26.37
N SER A 54 -12.32 -2.12 25.53
CA SER A 54 -12.48 -3.56 25.28
C SER A 54 -11.92 -4.46 26.40
N ARG A 55 -11.13 -3.94 27.36
CA ARG A 55 -10.44 -4.75 28.38
C ARG A 55 -11.33 -5.59 29.28
N MET A 56 -12.57 -5.14 29.52
CA MET A 56 -13.52 -5.81 30.42
C MET A 56 -14.59 -6.61 29.67
N LEU A 57 -14.49 -6.68 28.34
CA LEU A 57 -15.49 -7.37 27.52
C LEU A 57 -15.24 -8.90 27.55
N SER A 58 -16.33 -9.65 27.47
CA SER A 58 -16.24 -11.10 27.19
C SER A 58 -15.64 -11.31 25.81
N THR A 59 -15.09 -12.50 25.56
CA THR A 59 -14.46 -12.84 24.26
C THR A 59 -15.38 -12.58 23.07
N LYS A 60 -16.66 -12.99 23.17
CA LYS A 60 -17.67 -12.73 22.15
C LYS A 60 -17.99 -11.23 22.00
N ALA A 61 -18.11 -10.51 23.10
CA ALA A 61 -18.37 -9.06 23.07
C ALA A 61 -17.16 -8.28 22.51
N SER A 62 -15.95 -8.72 22.80
CA SER A 62 -14.70 -8.15 22.23
C SER A 62 -14.66 -8.32 20.71
N PHE A 63 -15.05 -9.48 20.18
CA PHE A 63 -15.16 -9.70 18.75
C PHE A 63 -16.06 -8.65 18.08
N TYR A 64 -17.30 -8.50 18.55
CA TYR A 64 -18.24 -7.53 17.96
C TYR A 64 -17.79 -6.07 18.13
N TYR A 65 -17.12 -5.75 19.25
CA TYR A 65 -16.57 -4.43 19.49
C TYR A 65 -15.49 -4.09 18.45
N TRP A 66 -14.51 -4.97 18.26
CA TRP A 66 -13.44 -4.78 17.30
C TRP A 66 -13.90 -4.95 15.84
N LEU A 67 -14.95 -5.72 15.59
CA LEU A 67 -15.63 -5.75 14.29
C LEU A 67 -16.23 -4.37 13.96
N SER A 68 -16.91 -3.75 14.92
CA SER A 68 -17.46 -2.41 14.75
C SER A 68 -16.38 -1.35 14.56
N PHE A 69 -15.26 -1.43 15.29
CA PHE A 69 -14.09 -0.58 15.09
C PHE A 69 -13.51 -0.75 13.68
N GLY A 70 -13.26 -1.99 13.26
CA GLY A 70 -12.74 -2.29 11.92
C GLY A 70 -13.69 -1.84 10.82
N PHE A 71 -15.01 -2.04 11.01
CA PHE A 71 -15.99 -1.58 10.04
C PHE A 71 -15.99 -0.04 9.90
N GLY A 72 -15.88 0.70 11.01
CA GLY A 72 -15.69 2.15 10.96
C GLY A 72 -14.42 2.56 10.21
N CYS A 73 -13.28 1.90 10.49
CA CYS A 73 -12.00 2.16 9.84
C CYS A 73 -12.10 1.98 8.31
N PHE A 74 -12.62 0.84 7.86
CA PHE A 74 -12.65 0.53 6.44
C PHE A 74 -13.81 1.19 5.70
N ALA A 75 -15.02 1.27 6.27
CA ALA A 75 -16.15 1.91 5.61
C ALA A 75 -15.87 3.39 5.27
N ILE A 76 -15.12 4.09 6.11
CA ILE A 76 -14.72 5.48 5.85
C ILE A 76 -13.40 5.52 5.07
N GLY A 77 -12.39 4.73 5.48
CA GLY A 77 -11.05 4.81 4.91
C GLY A 77 -10.93 4.36 3.45
N ILE A 78 -11.78 3.42 3.01
CA ILE A 78 -11.82 2.95 1.62
C ILE A 78 -13.15 3.31 0.93
N SER A 79 -13.86 4.33 1.40
CA SER A 79 -15.13 4.77 0.80
C SER A 79 -15.03 5.05 -0.70
N TRP A 80 -13.84 5.45 -1.16
CA TRP A 80 -13.56 5.73 -2.58
C TRP A 80 -13.78 4.52 -3.51
N VAL A 81 -13.80 3.29 -3.00
CA VAL A 81 -14.01 2.06 -3.81
C VAL A 81 -15.37 2.08 -4.52
N HIS A 82 -16.43 2.66 -3.92
CA HIS A 82 -17.72 2.77 -4.59
C HIS A 82 -17.66 3.61 -5.87
N VAL A 83 -16.79 4.65 -5.92
CA VAL A 83 -16.64 5.54 -7.09
C VAL A 83 -16.21 4.75 -8.33
N SER A 84 -15.31 3.79 -8.17
CA SER A 84 -14.87 2.93 -9.30
C SER A 84 -16.01 2.07 -9.84
N MET A 85 -16.96 1.66 -8.98
CA MET A 85 -18.07 0.78 -9.36
C MET A 85 -19.27 1.55 -9.94
N ASP A 86 -19.63 2.70 -9.34
CA ASP A 86 -20.80 3.47 -9.81
C ASP A 86 -20.46 4.39 -10.97
N VAL A 87 -19.44 5.23 -10.85
CA VAL A 87 -19.11 6.24 -11.87
C VAL A 87 -18.51 5.60 -13.12
N PHE A 88 -17.63 4.62 -12.96
CA PHE A 88 -16.89 4.03 -14.09
C PHE A 88 -17.37 2.62 -14.45
N GLY A 89 -17.89 1.86 -13.48
CA GLY A 89 -18.46 0.53 -13.71
C GLY A 89 -19.93 0.53 -14.09
N GLY A 90 -20.62 1.69 -14.09
CA GLY A 90 -22.04 1.80 -14.42
C GLY A 90 -23.00 1.11 -13.45
N MET A 91 -22.53 0.73 -12.26
CA MET A 91 -23.34 0.05 -11.27
C MET A 91 -24.24 1.05 -10.51
N PRO A 92 -25.50 0.71 -10.19
CA PRO A 92 -26.33 1.59 -9.35
C PRO A 92 -25.64 1.90 -8.01
N LEU A 93 -25.69 3.17 -7.58
CA LEU A 93 -25.03 3.67 -6.37
C LEU A 93 -25.33 2.82 -5.13
N ILE A 94 -26.58 2.38 -4.94
CA ILE A 94 -26.96 1.55 -3.79
C ILE A 94 -26.22 0.21 -3.80
N ALA A 95 -26.06 -0.41 -4.98
CA ALA A 95 -25.32 -1.67 -5.12
C ALA A 95 -23.83 -1.46 -4.88
N SER A 96 -23.24 -0.40 -5.42
CA SER A 96 -21.83 -0.04 -5.24
C SER A 96 -21.48 0.21 -3.77
N VAL A 97 -22.29 1.01 -3.07
CA VAL A 97 -22.14 1.27 -1.64
C VAL A 97 -22.35 -0.02 -0.82
N GLY A 98 -23.32 -0.85 -1.21
CA GLY A 98 -23.55 -2.16 -0.56
C GLY A 98 -22.36 -3.10 -0.68
N LEU A 99 -21.76 -3.21 -1.87
CA LEU A 99 -20.56 -4.04 -2.09
C LEU A 99 -19.33 -3.46 -1.38
N MET A 100 -19.15 -2.15 -1.38
CA MET A 100 -18.09 -1.49 -0.62
C MET A 100 -18.27 -1.74 0.89
N ALA A 101 -19.48 -1.66 1.42
CA ALA A 101 -19.77 -1.98 2.81
C ALA A 101 -19.50 -3.46 3.13
N LEU A 102 -19.80 -4.38 2.22
CA LEU A 102 -19.48 -5.81 2.35
C LEU A 102 -17.97 -6.04 2.39
N LEU A 103 -17.20 -5.36 1.52
CA LEU A 103 -15.75 -5.37 1.55
C LEU A 103 -15.22 -4.82 2.89
N ALA A 104 -15.75 -3.70 3.35
CA ALA A 104 -15.38 -3.11 4.64
C ALA A 104 -15.69 -4.05 5.81
N LEU A 105 -16.81 -4.78 5.77
CA LEU A 105 -17.17 -5.79 6.76
C LEU A 105 -16.22 -7.00 6.74
N TYR A 106 -15.85 -7.48 5.55
CA TYR A 106 -14.83 -8.52 5.40
C TYR A 106 -13.49 -8.08 6.01
N LEU A 107 -13.02 -6.89 5.68
CA LEU A 107 -11.77 -6.35 6.22
C LEU A 107 -11.86 -6.12 7.75
N ALA A 108 -13.01 -5.80 8.28
CA ALA A 108 -13.25 -5.65 9.72
C ALA A 108 -13.10 -6.96 10.52
N LEU A 109 -13.14 -8.12 9.86
CA LEU A 109 -12.89 -9.40 10.52
C LEU A 109 -11.47 -9.48 11.10
N TYR A 110 -10.48 -8.82 10.51
CA TYR A 110 -9.10 -8.85 10.99
C TYR A 110 -8.94 -8.16 12.36
N PRO A 111 -9.37 -6.89 12.57
CA PRO A 111 -9.46 -6.31 13.91
C PRO A 111 -10.35 -7.13 14.87
N ALA A 112 -11.46 -7.69 14.39
CA ALA A 112 -12.33 -8.52 15.21
C ALA A 112 -11.61 -9.77 15.74
N LEU A 113 -10.81 -10.44 14.90
CA LEU A 113 -9.96 -11.58 15.29
C LEU A 113 -8.89 -11.16 16.31
N THR A 114 -8.26 -10.01 16.12
CA THR A 114 -7.34 -9.44 17.14
C THR A 114 -8.03 -9.32 18.49
N GLY A 115 -9.21 -8.70 18.54
CA GLY A 115 -9.96 -8.52 19.77
C GLY A 115 -10.44 -9.83 20.41
N LEU A 116 -10.88 -10.78 19.58
CA LEU A 116 -11.30 -12.12 20.00
C LEU A 116 -10.13 -12.86 20.68
N VAL A 117 -8.99 -12.99 19.97
CA VAL A 117 -7.83 -13.76 20.44
C VAL A 117 -7.19 -13.08 21.65
N LEU A 118 -7.06 -11.76 21.64
CA LEU A 118 -6.54 -11.00 22.79
C LEU A 118 -7.38 -11.25 24.05
N SER A 119 -8.70 -11.10 23.95
CA SER A 119 -9.62 -11.36 25.06
C SER A 119 -9.56 -12.82 25.51
N TRP A 120 -9.51 -13.76 24.56
CA TRP A 120 -9.45 -15.18 24.85
C TRP A 120 -8.14 -15.56 25.57
N LEU A 121 -6.98 -15.06 25.12
CA LEU A 121 -5.68 -15.34 25.73
C LEU A 121 -5.52 -14.73 27.13
N THR A 122 -6.20 -13.62 27.44
CA THR A 122 -6.01 -12.89 28.70
C THR A 122 -7.08 -13.18 29.77
N LYS A 123 -8.12 -13.93 29.44
CA LYS A 123 -9.29 -14.13 30.32
C LYS A 123 -9.00 -15.01 31.55
N THR A 124 -8.15 -16.01 31.43
CA THR A 124 -7.81 -16.95 32.52
C THR A 124 -6.87 -16.33 33.56
N LEU A 125 -6.12 -15.31 33.19
CA LEU A 125 -5.09 -14.69 34.02
C LEU A 125 -5.66 -13.63 34.99
N ASN A 126 -6.97 -13.35 34.93
CA ASN A 126 -7.63 -12.39 35.82
C ASN A 126 -8.09 -12.99 37.17
N ASN A 127 -7.80 -14.25 37.44
CA ASN A 127 -8.24 -14.95 38.66
C ASN A 127 -7.23 -14.87 39.80
N ASP A 128 -6.01 -14.37 39.55
CA ASP A 128 -5.01 -14.14 40.58
C ASP A 128 -5.19 -12.73 41.17
N ASP A 129 -5.76 -12.64 42.36
CA ASP A 129 -6.09 -11.40 43.06
C ASP A 129 -4.85 -10.65 43.64
N SER A 130 -3.63 -11.04 43.27
CA SER A 130 -2.43 -10.30 43.66
C SER A 130 -2.26 -9.06 42.75
N ASP A 131 -2.12 -7.88 43.35
CA ASP A 131 -1.98 -6.58 42.66
C ASP A 131 -0.78 -6.56 41.69
N ASP A 132 0.26 -7.35 41.98
CA ASP A 132 1.46 -7.47 41.12
C ASP A 132 1.21 -8.34 39.87
N SER A 133 0.39 -9.39 39.95
CA SER A 133 0.05 -10.28 38.83
C SER A 133 -0.86 -9.57 37.84
N ALA A 134 -1.90 -8.86 38.30
CA ALA A 134 -2.77 -8.04 37.47
C ALA A 134 -1.98 -6.93 36.74
N THR A 135 -0.94 -6.43 37.39
CA THR A 135 -0.02 -5.43 36.88
C THR A 135 0.83 -5.95 35.73
N LYS A 136 1.51 -7.08 35.92
CA LYS A 136 2.38 -7.71 34.90
C LYS A 136 1.57 -8.15 33.71
N LEU A 137 0.37 -8.66 33.93
CA LEU A 137 -0.54 -9.04 32.87
C LEU A 137 -0.98 -7.86 32.03
N SER A 138 -1.29 -6.72 32.62
CA SER A 138 -1.69 -5.51 31.93
C SER A 138 -0.57 -5.00 31.00
N LEU A 139 0.70 -5.04 31.45
CA LEU A 139 1.86 -4.67 30.63
C LEU A 139 2.03 -5.64 29.44
N TRP A 140 2.02 -6.94 29.71
CA TRP A 140 2.16 -7.97 28.69
C TRP A 140 1.08 -7.89 27.62
N ARG A 141 -0.19 -7.77 28.05
CA ARG A 141 -1.34 -7.64 27.16
C ARG A 141 -1.21 -6.45 26.23
N ASN A 142 -0.82 -5.28 26.76
CA ASN A 142 -0.88 -4.04 26.01
C ASN A 142 0.40 -3.74 25.22
N LEU A 143 1.58 -4.14 25.71
CA LEU A 143 2.87 -3.79 25.10
C LEU A 143 3.48 -4.91 24.26
N ALA A 144 2.98 -6.14 24.36
CA ALA A 144 3.52 -7.28 23.63
C ALA A 144 2.44 -8.02 22.83
N LEU A 145 1.41 -8.54 23.53
CA LEU A 145 0.43 -9.43 22.89
C LEU A 145 -0.49 -8.69 21.91
N PHE A 146 -0.99 -7.51 22.28
CA PHE A 146 -1.83 -6.72 21.38
C PHE A 146 -1.09 -6.25 20.12
N PRO A 147 0.12 -5.66 20.20
CA PRO A 147 0.89 -5.34 19.01
C PRO A 147 1.16 -6.54 18.12
N ALA A 148 1.55 -7.68 18.70
CA ALA A 148 1.82 -8.90 17.94
C ALA A 148 0.57 -9.40 17.19
N LEU A 149 -0.59 -9.47 17.86
CA LEU A 149 -1.84 -9.91 17.25
C LEU A 149 -2.32 -8.94 16.16
N TRP A 150 -2.22 -7.64 16.43
CA TRP A 150 -2.57 -6.61 15.43
C TRP A 150 -1.73 -6.75 14.17
N THR A 151 -0.42 -6.86 14.32
CA THR A 151 0.52 -7.01 13.21
C THR A 151 0.28 -8.28 12.41
N LEU A 152 0.05 -9.42 13.09
CA LEU A 152 -0.24 -10.69 12.41
C LEU A 152 -1.57 -10.65 11.64
N THR A 153 -2.59 -9.97 12.15
CA THR A 153 -3.85 -9.83 11.43
C THR A 153 -3.74 -8.84 10.26
N GLU A 154 -2.98 -7.75 10.38
CA GLU A 154 -2.67 -6.88 9.24
C GLU A 154 -1.83 -7.61 8.17
N TRP A 155 -0.84 -8.38 8.57
CA TRP A 155 -0.07 -9.24 7.66
C TRP A 155 -0.98 -10.23 6.93
N ALA A 156 -1.85 -10.94 7.65
CA ALA A 156 -2.78 -11.87 7.03
C ALA A 156 -3.70 -11.19 6.02
N ARG A 157 -4.17 -9.98 6.32
CA ARG A 157 -4.95 -9.14 5.39
C ARG A 157 -4.17 -8.77 4.12
N GLY A 158 -2.85 -8.77 4.17
CA GLY A 158 -1.98 -8.49 3.03
C GLY A 158 -1.90 -9.59 1.98
N TRP A 159 -2.37 -10.83 2.25
CA TRP A 159 -2.29 -11.94 1.30
C TRP A 159 -3.52 -12.85 1.25
N VAL A 160 -4.34 -12.92 2.31
CA VAL A 160 -5.55 -13.76 2.31
C VAL A 160 -6.54 -13.23 1.27
N MET A 161 -7.12 -14.13 0.47
CA MET A 161 -8.04 -13.81 -0.64
C MET A 161 -7.47 -12.76 -1.62
N THR A 162 -6.23 -12.98 -2.06
CA THR A 162 -5.40 -12.11 -2.91
C THR A 162 -4.74 -10.93 -2.21
N GLY A 163 -5.15 -10.63 -0.97
CA GLY A 163 -4.59 -9.56 -0.15
C GLY A 163 -5.22 -8.19 -0.40
N PHE A 164 -5.31 -7.41 0.68
CA PHE A 164 -5.67 -6.00 0.63
C PHE A 164 -4.85 -5.23 1.68
N PRO A 165 -3.57 -4.92 1.40
CA PRO A 165 -2.66 -4.26 2.34
C PRO A 165 -2.88 -2.74 2.43
N TRP A 166 -4.05 -2.24 2.07
CA TRP A 166 -4.43 -0.84 2.17
C TRP A 166 -4.72 -0.45 3.62
N LEU A 167 -4.43 0.79 4.03
CA LEU A 167 -4.63 1.28 5.39
C LEU A 167 -3.98 0.41 6.48
N TRP A 168 -2.80 -0.17 6.25
CA TRP A 168 -1.98 -0.63 7.36
C TRP A 168 -1.67 0.55 8.27
N ALA A 169 -1.74 0.35 9.59
CA ALA A 169 -1.50 1.42 10.55
C ALA A 169 -0.19 2.17 10.29
N GLY A 170 0.84 1.44 9.85
CA GLY A 170 2.15 2.00 9.53
C GLY A 170 2.14 3.08 8.45
N TYR A 171 1.22 3.02 7.47
CA TYR A 171 1.13 4.06 6.44
C TYR A 171 0.73 5.42 7.00
N SER A 172 0.04 5.48 8.14
CA SER A 172 -0.23 6.75 8.82
C SER A 172 1.04 7.53 9.19
N GLN A 173 2.20 6.84 9.20
CA GLN A 173 3.50 7.44 9.50
C GLN A 173 4.24 7.98 8.27
N THR A 174 3.67 7.91 7.08
CA THR A 174 4.31 8.46 5.87
C THR A 174 4.62 9.96 6.02
N GLN A 175 3.77 10.68 6.75
CA GLN A 175 4.01 12.07 7.18
C GLN A 175 4.28 12.19 8.70
N GLY A 176 4.49 11.07 9.37
CA GLY A 176 4.70 11.02 10.83
C GLY A 176 6.17 10.90 11.23
N PRO A 177 6.48 11.10 12.52
CA PRO A 177 7.85 11.11 13.04
C PRO A 177 8.53 9.74 13.01
N LEU A 178 7.78 8.64 12.87
CA LEU A 178 8.34 7.28 12.84
C LEU A 178 8.70 6.82 11.43
N LYS A 179 8.42 7.63 10.38
CA LYS A 179 8.72 7.29 8.97
C LYS A 179 10.11 6.69 8.76
N PRO A 180 11.22 7.24 9.32
CA PRO A 180 12.56 6.71 9.08
C PRO A 180 12.73 5.24 9.47
N LEU A 181 12.00 4.76 10.49
CA LEU A 181 12.06 3.36 10.94
C LEU A 181 11.60 2.37 9.86
N ALA A 182 10.82 2.81 8.86
CA ALA A 182 10.38 1.94 7.78
C ALA A 182 11.55 1.36 6.99
N SER A 183 12.70 2.06 6.90
CA SER A 183 13.92 1.53 6.29
C SER A 183 14.51 0.31 7.03
N ILE A 184 14.09 0.06 8.28
CA ILE A 184 14.56 -1.06 9.10
C ILE A 184 13.48 -2.13 9.23
N ILE A 185 12.23 -1.73 9.57
CA ILE A 185 11.16 -2.64 9.98
C ILE A 185 9.96 -2.65 9.04
N GLY A 186 9.95 -1.81 8.00
CA GLY A 186 8.86 -1.67 7.04
C GLY A 186 7.57 -1.09 7.63
N ALA A 187 6.56 -0.87 6.76
CA ALA A 187 5.25 -0.36 7.18
C ALA A 187 4.57 -1.27 8.20
N LEU A 188 4.70 -2.59 8.06
CA LEU A 188 4.12 -3.55 9.00
C LEU A 188 4.79 -3.46 10.39
N GLY A 189 6.11 -3.20 10.44
CA GLY A 189 6.82 -2.92 11.67
C GLY A 189 6.39 -1.61 12.32
N LEU A 190 6.10 -0.59 11.54
CA LEU A 190 5.49 0.65 12.04
C LEU A 190 4.11 0.39 12.65
N SER A 191 3.30 -0.51 12.06
CA SER A 191 2.01 -0.94 12.64
C SER A 191 2.21 -1.57 14.03
N PHE A 192 3.25 -2.40 14.21
CA PHE A 192 3.61 -2.96 15.52
C PHE A 192 3.94 -1.86 16.53
N VAL A 193 4.78 -0.90 16.15
CA VAL A 193 5.19 0.22 17.02
C VAL A 193 3.99 1.09 17.38
N LEU A 194 3.10 1.39 16.44
CA LEU A 194 1.88 2.17 16.70
C LEU A 194 0.91 1.43 17.63
N ALA A 195 0.74 0.12 17.45
CA ALA A 195 -0.06 -0.69 18.36
C ALA A 195 0.57 -0.75 19.78
N MET A 196 1.90 -0.77 19.88
CA MET A 196 2.61 -0.68 21.16
C MET A 196 2.45 0.69 21.81
N LEU A 197 2.51 1.79 21.05
CA LEU A 197 2.20 3.15 21.52
C LEU A 197 0.75 3.25 22.02
N ALA A 198 -0.21 2.69 21.27
CA ALA A 198 -1.61 2.62 21.68
C ALA A 198 -1.78 1.84 22.99
N GLY A 199 -1.06 0.72 23.13
CA GLY A 199 -1.02 -0.05 24.38
C GLY A 199 -0.47 0.75 25.54
N ALA A 200 0.61 1.50 25.34
CA ALA A 200 1.23 2.36 26.36
C ALA A 200 0.30 3.52 26.75
N LEU A 201 -0.38 4.15 25.78
CA LEU A 201 -1.40 5.16 26.02
C LEU A 201 -2.58 4.59 26.82
N ALA A 202 -3.05 3.38 26.48
CA ALA A 202 -4.12 2.72 27.22
C ALA A 202 -3.75 2.46 28.68
N LEU A 203 -2.48 2.20 28.98
CA LEU A 203 -1.95 2.03 30.34
C LEU A 203 -1.98 3.34 31.15
N CYS A 204 -1.96 4.50 30.53
CA CYS A 204 -2.10 5.79 31.21
C CYS A 204 -3.47 5.94 31.88
N PHE A 205 -4.53 5.34 31.35
CA PHE A 205 -5.87 5.35 31.97
C PHE A 205 -5.91 4.58 33.31
N VAL A 206 -4.91 3.75 33.58
CA VAL A 206 -4.69 3.07 34.87
C VAL A 206 -3.46 3.61 35.61
N LYS A 207 -3.07 4.87 35.32
CA LYS A 207 -1.99 5.64 35.98
C LYS A 207 -0.58 5.04 35.82
N ARG A 208 -0.32 4.29 34.70
CA ARG A 208 1.01 3.69 34.39
C ARG A 208 1.77 4.51 33.37
N TYR A 209 1.99 5.77 33.65
CA TYR A 209 2.65 6.73 32.75
C TYR A 209 4.10 6.36 32.40
N LYS A 210 4.80 5.63 33.29
CA LYS A 210 6.19 5.16 33.02
C LYS A 210 6.28 4.31 31.75
N SER A 211 5.24 3.52 31.45
CA SER A 211 5.21 2.71 30.22
C SER A 211 5.20 3.55 28.96
N LEU A 212 4.40 4.64 28.96
CA LEU A 212 4.36 5.57 27.82
C LEU A 212 5.70 6.28 27.67
N LEU A 213 6.28 6.79 28.74
CA LEU A 213 7.58 7.45 28.72
C LEU A 213 8.67 6.52 28.17
N PHE A 214 8.68 5.26 28.60
CA PHE A 214 9.64 4.26 28.11
C PHE A 214 9.47 4.00 26.60
N VAL A 215 8.24 3.80 26.13
CA VAL A 215 7.97 3.54 24.70
C VAL A 215 8.32 4.77 23.85
N LEU A 216 7.97 5.98 24.31
CA LEU A 216 8.32 7.22 23.60
C LEU A 216 9.84 7.41 23.53
N LEU A 217 10.56 7.16 24.61
CA LEU A 217 12.02 7.24 24.63
C LEU A 217 12.64 6.20 23.70
N ALA A 218 12.12 4.96 23.70
CA ALA A 218 12.61 3.91 22.81
C ALA A 218 12.36 4.27 21.34
N CYS A 219 11.18 4.81 20.99
CA CYS A 219 10.90 5.31 19.65
C CYS A 219 11.82 6.46 19.25
N PHE A 220 12.02 7.43 20.14
CA PHE A 220 12.93 8.54 19.89
C PHE A 220 14.36 8.09 19.61
N LEU A 221 14.89 7.21 20.47
CA LEU A 221 16.24 6.65 20.29
C LEU A 221 16.35 5.82 19.02
N ALA A 222 15.35 5.02 18.69
CA ALA A 222 15.31 4.24 17.45
C ALA A 222 15.36 5.14 16.22
N VAL A 223 14.51 6.18 16.17
CA VAL A 223 14.52 7.16 15.06
C VAL A 223 15.85 7.89 14.98
N TRP A 224 16.41 8.28 16.13
CA TRP A 224 17.68 9.02 16.19
C TRP A 224 18.88 8.19 15.69
N ILE A 225 18.87 6.87 15.96
CA ILE A 225 19.94 5.96 15.53
C ILE A 225 19.75 5.51 14.07
N THR A 226 18.55 5.57 13.50
CA THR A 226 18.26 5.07 12.14
C THR A 226 19.23 5.60 11.07
N PRO A 227 19.58 6.91 11.02
CA PRO A 227 20.53 7.42 10.01
C PRO A 227 21.90 6.77 10.10
N THR A 228 22.37 6.42 11.31
CA THR A 228 23.69 5.77 11.50
C THR A 228 23.69 4.30 11.05
N LEU A 229 22.51 3.70 10.94
CA LEU A 229 22.32 2.33 10.47
C LEU A 229 22.04 2.26 8.95
N SER A 230 21.90 3.41 8.31
CA SER A 230 21.68 3.49 6.86
C SER A 230 22.94 3.09 6.11
N ASN A 231 22.77 2.17 5.14
CA ASN A 231 23.80 1.80 4.17
C ASN A 231 23.50 2.40 2.78
N ILE A 232 22.68 3.43 2.73
CA ILE A 232 22.34 4.12 1.48
C ILE A 232 23.30 5.29 1.29
N HIS A 233 23.95 5.34 0.12
CA HIS A 233 24.95 6.35 -0.21
C HIS A 233 24.69 6.89 -1.61
N PRO A 234 24.85 8.20 -1.86
CA PRO A 234 24.82 8.76 -3.20
C PRO A 234 25.90 8.14 -4.09
N THR A 235 25.55 7.82 -5.34
CA THR A 235 26.54 7.36 -6.34
C THR A 235 27.31 8.52 -6.98
N GLY A 236 26.77 9.73 -6.93
CA GLY A 236 27.22 10.89 -7.69
C GLY A 236 26.65 10.97 -9.09
N GLU A 237 25.93 9.96 -9.53
CA GLU A 237 25.24 9.93 -10.83
C GLU A 237 23.83 10.51 -10.71
N ASN A 238 23.40 11.19 -11.78
CA ASN A 238 22.07 11.77 -11.90
C ASN A 238 21.42 11.29 -13.18
N VAL A 239 20.11 11.09 -13.15
CA VAL A 239 19.30 10.69 -14.31
C VAL A 239 18.23 11.75 -14.55
N LYS A 240 18.13 12.23 -15.78
CA LYS A 240 17.06 13.13 -16.21
C LYS A 240 15.83 12.29 -16.57
N VAL A 241 14.69 12.61 -15.99
CA VAL A 241 13.45 11.89 -16.22
C VAL A 241 12.33 12.84 -16.65
N ALA A 242 11.42 12.34 -17.49
CA ALA A 242 10.22 13.04 -17.90
C ALA A 242 8.99 12.12 -17.73
N LEU A 243 8.10 12.44 -16.81
CA LEU A 243 6.90 11.66 -16.52
C LEU A 243 5.70 12.31 -17.19
N VAL A 244 5.07 11.60 -18.11
CA VAL A 244 3.99 12.15 -18.94
C VAL A 244 2.63 11.85 -18.33
N GLN A 245 1.85 12.89 -18.07
CA GLN A 245 0.46 12.83 -17.62
C GLN A 245 -0.48 13.20 -18.74
N GLY A 246 -1.07 12.19 -19.38
CA GLY A 246 -1.91 12.39 -20.57
C GLY A 246 -3.28 12.98 -20.25
N ASN A 247 -3.79 12.77 -19.04
CA ASN A 247 -5.14 13.15 -18.63
C ASN A 247 -6.22 12.66 -19.62
N ILE A 248 -6.11 11.40 -20.03
CA ILE A 248 -7.08 10.78 -20.94
C ILE A 248 -8.32 10.38 -20.13
N PRO A 249 -9.53 10.87 -20.49
CA PRO A 249 -10.75 10.48 -19.80
C PRO A 249 -10.99 8.96 -19.86
N GLN A 250 -11.36 8.36 -18.73
CA GLN A 250 -11.57 6.91 -18.64
C GLN A 250 -12.65 6.40 -19.61
N SER A 251 -13.69 7.20 -19.86
CA SER A 251 -14.77 6.89 -20.81
C SER A 251 -14.32 6.80 -22.27
N MET A 252 -13.21 7.48 -22.62
CA MET A 252 -12.68 7.51 -24.00
C MET A 252 -11.53 6.51 -24.19
N LYS A 253 -10.88 6.11 -23.11
CA LYS A 253 -9.59 5.39 -23.16
C LYS A 253 -9.63 4.11 -24.01
N TRP A 254 -10.76 3.43 -24.04
CA TRP A 254 -10.92 2.13 -24.72
C TRP A 254 -11.73 2.23 -26.02
N GLU A 255 -12.12 3.45 -26.42
CA GLU A 255 -12.82 3.67 -27.69
C GLU A 255 -11.83 3.52 -28.86
N PRO A 256 -12.17 2.75 -29.90
CA PRO A 256 -11.28 2.55 -31.05
C PRO A 256 -10.84 3.85 -31.72
N ASP A 257 -11.74 4.81 -31.84
CA ASP A 257 -11.49 6.11 -32.47
C ASP A 257 -10.56 7.01 -31.62
N ALA A 258 -10.44 6.75 -30.31
CA ALA A 258 -9.55 7.49 -29.41
C ALA A 258 -8.12 6.93 -29.38
N LEU A 259 -7.85 5.76 -29.97
CA LEU A 259 -6.53 5.13 -29.93
C LEU A 259 -5.46 6.05 -30.53
N TRP A 260 -5.59 6.38 -31.80
CA TRP A 260 -4.57 7.19 -32.50
C TRP A 260 -4.41 8.60 -31.91
N PRO A 261 -5.47 9.34 -31.59
CA PRO A 261 -5.33 10.60 -30.86
C PRO A 261 -4.59 10.48 -29.53
N THR A 262 -4.80 9.37 -28.80
CA THR A 262 -4.09 9.11 -27.54
C THR A 262 -2.59 8.86 -27.76
N LEU A 263 -2.23 8.01 -28.72
CA LEU A 263 -0.84 7.73 -29.07
C LEU A 263 -0.08 9.00 -29.50
N LEU A 264 -0.70 9.79 -30.38
CA LEU A 264 -0.11 11.06 -30.84
C LEU A 264 0.06 12.04 -29.69
N LYS A 265 -0.93 12.15 -28.78
CA LYS A 265 -0.84 13.01 -27.60
C LYS A 265 0.37 12.67 -26.73
N TYR A 266 0.61 11.38 -26.44
CA TYR A 266 1.78 10.97 -25.66
C TYR A 266 3.09 11.28 -26.37
N MET A 267 3.16 11.05 -27.69
CA MET A 267 4.35 11.41 -28.48
C MET A 267 4.57 12.92 -28.53
N ASP A 268 3.52 13.72 -28.72
CA ASP A 268 3.64 15.18 -28.79
C ASP A 268 4.11 15.76 -27.45
N LEU A 269 3.55 15.29 -26.34
CA LEU A 269 4.01 15.67 -25.00
C LEU A 269 5.46 15.26 -24.75
N SER A 270 5.93 14.16 -25.33
CA SER A 270 7.31 13.70 -25.17
C SER A 270 8.32 14.46 -26.01
N ARG A 271 7.93 15.08 -27.13
CA ARG A 271 8.84 15.73 -28.09
C ARG A 271 9.69 16.85 -27.47
N GLU A 272 9.11 17.63 -26.56
CA GLU A 272 9.82 18.72 -25.88
C GLU A 272 10.78 18.24 -24.79
N HIS A 273 10.80 16.91 -24.53
CA HIS A 273 11.54 16.29 -23.44
C HIS A 273 12.46 15.15 -23.92
N LEU A 274 12.79 15.11 -25.22
CA LEU A 274 13.68 14.07 -25.78
C LEU A 274 15.14 14.22 -25.33
N ASP A 275 15.46 15.28 -24.56
CA ASP A 275 16.74 15.45 -23.86
C ASP A 275 16.77 14.74 -22.48
N ALA A 276 15.67 14.14 -22.05
CA ALA A 276 15.63 13.30 -20.87
C ALA A 276 16.25 11.92 -21.17
N ASP A 277 16.92 11.33 -20.16
CA ASP A 277 17.45 9.98 -20.27
C ASP A 277 16.29 8.97 -20.33
N ILE A 278 15.23 9.18 -19.52
CA ILE A 278 14.10 8.26 -19.43
C ILE A 278 12.79 9.06 -19.47
N ILE A 279 11.94 8.73 -20.42
CA ILE A 279 10.55 9.21 -20.52
C ILE A 279 9.61 8.10 -20.04
N ILE A 280 8.64 8.42 -19.22
CA ILE A 280 7.73 7.43 -18.65
C ILE A 280 6.28 7.80 -18.96
N TRP A 281 5.58 6.89 -19.64
CA TRP A 281 4.16 6.96 -19.87
C TRP A 281 3.41 6.08 -18.86
N PRO A 282 2.19 6.44 -18.45
CA PRO A 282 1.46 5.73 -17.41
C PRO A 282 0.98 4.32 -17.83
N GLU A 283 0.32 3.65 -16.89
CA GLU A 283 -0.34 2.36 -17.11
C GLU A 283 -1.33 2.43 -18.27
N ALA A 284 -1.26 1.44 -19.17
CA ALA A 284 -2.07 1.36 -20.37
C ALA A 284 -2.14 2.73 -21.13
N ALA A 285 -1.02 3.44 -21.24
CA ALA A 285 -0.91 4.63 -22.08
C ALA A 285 -1.21 4.29 -23.54
N ILE A 286 -0.86 3.09 -23.95
CA ILE A 286 -1.23 2.46 -25.20
C ILE A 286 -2.35 1.45 -24.93
N PRO A 287 -3.64 1.84 -25.09
CA PRO A 287 -4.77 1.00 -24.75
C PRO A 287 -5.11 0.00 -25.88
N ALA A 288 -4.11 -0.69 -26.37
CA ALA A 288 -4.25 -1.66 -27.47
C ALA A 288 -3.24 -2.81 -27.32
N PRO A 289 -3.53 -3.98 -27.87
CA PRO A 289 -2.55 -5.03 -28.02
C PRO A 289 -1.34 -4.58 -28.82
N GLU A 290 -0.15 -4.96 -28.37
CA GLU A 290 1.15 -4.62 -28.99
C GLU A 290 1.15 -4.88 -30.51
N SER A 291 0.60 -6.01 -30.95
CA SER A 291 0.50 -6.39 -32.36
C SER A 291 -0.35 -5.45 -33.24
N MET A 292 -1.26 -4.68 -32.64
CA MET A 292 -2.11 -3.74 -33.39
C MET A 292 -1.43 -2.38 -33.65
N VAL A 293 -0.35 -2.08 -32.95
CA VAL A 293 0.34 -0.78 -32.97
C VAL A 293 1.83 -0.90 -33.28
N GLN A 294 2.25 -2.02 -33.87
CA GLN A 294 3.67 -2.34 -34.10
C GLN A 294 4.40 -1.22 -34.87
N GLU A 295 3.81 -0.70 -35.96
CA GLU A 295 4.42 0.37 -36.74
C GLU A 295 4.65 1.64 -35.91
N PHE A 296 3.70 1.97 -34.99
CA PHE A 296 3.86 3.09 -34.06
C PHE A 296 5.01 2.83 -33.10
N LEU A 297 5.10 1.62 -32.53
CA LEU A 297 6.17 1.25 -31.60
C LEU A 297 7.54 1.28 -32.26
N ASP A 298 7.66 0.76 -33.48
CA ASP A 298 8.91 0.79 -34.25
C ASP A 298 9.37 2.22 -34.54
N ASN A 299 8.42 3.12 -34.88
CA ASN A 299 8.72 4.53 -35.09
C ASN A 299 9.11 5.23 -33.79
N ALA A 300 8.39 5.00 -32.70
CA ALA A 300 8.70 5.56 -31.38
C ALA A 300 10.08 5.05 -30.89
N ASN A 301 10.40 3.77 -31.08
CA ASN A 301 11.70 3.18 -30.79
C ASN A 301 12.83 3.87 -31.56
N LYS A 302 12.66 4.09 -32.87
CA LYS A 302 13.63 4.83 -33.69
C LYS A 302 13.84 6.26 -33.22
N VAL A 303 12.75 6.97 -32.91
CA VAL A 303 12.85 8.35 -32.38
C VAL A 303 13.60 8.39 -31.05
N ALA A 304 13.27 7.47 -30.15
CA ALA A 304 13.96 7.38 -28.86
C ALA A 304 15.46 7.07 -29.02
N ASN A 305 15.83 6.08 -29.85
CA ASN A 305 17.22 5.73 -30.13
C ASN A 305 18.01 6.90 -30.77
N LEU A 306 17.41 7.66 -31.68
CA LEU A 306 18.03 8.83 -32.32
C LEU A 306 18.34 9.94 -31.33
N ASN A 307 17.55 10.08 -30.28
CA ASN A 307 17.71 11.13 -29.26
C ASN A 307 18.43 10.63 -27.99
N HIS A 308 18.88 9.37 -27.98
CA HIS A 308 19.54 8.75 -26.82
C HIS A 308 18.66 8.80 -25.55
N THR A 309 17.36 8.57 -25.69
CA THR A 309 16.40 8.47 -24.60
C THR A 309 15.73 7.10 -24.59
N SER A 310 15.25 6.65 -23.45
CA SER A 310 14.39 5.47 -23.36
C SER A 310 12.96 5.89 -22.99
N ILE A 311 11.97 5.26 -23.63
CA ILE A 311 10.55 5.46 -23.31
C ILE A 311 10.02 4.19 -22.66
N ILE A 312 9.58 4.27 -21.41
CA ILE A 312 8.89 3.20 -20.71
C ILE A 312 7.40 3.46 -20.82
N THR A 313 6.64 2.50 -21.36
CA THR A 313 5.20 2.69 -21.57
C THR A 313 4.37 1.50 -21.15
N GLY A 314 3.16 1.80 -20.61
CA GLY A 314 2.14 0.80 -20.35
C GLY A 314 1.41 0.40 -21.63
N ILE A 315 1.29 -0.91 -21.85
CA ILE A 315 0.68 -1.51 -23.04
C ILE A 315 0.00 -2.85 -22.68
N ILE A 316 -0.87 -3.33 -23.56
CA ILE A 316 -1.38 -4.71 -23.48
C ILE A 316 -0.49 -5.62 -24.31
N SER A 317 0.18 -6.58 -23.67
CA SER A 317 0.89 -7.61 -24.41
C SER A 317 0.04 -8.88 -24.58
N HIS A 318 0.26 -9.60 -25.68
CA HIS A 318 -0.42 -10.85 -25.99
C HIS A 318 0.63 -11.94 -26.22
N GLN A 319 0.64 -12.96 -25.37
CA GLN A 319 1.56 -14.09 -25.47
C GLN A 319 0.84 -15.37 -25.06
N ASN A 320 1.07 -16.46 -25.81
CA ASN A 320 0.47 -17.77 -25.53
C ASN A 320 -1.06 -17.73 -25.37
N ASN A 321 -1.73 -16.98 -26.21
CA ASN A 321 -3.19 -16.78 -26.19
C ASN A 321 -3.73 -16.13 -24.90
N LYS A 322 -2.88 -15.35 -24.19
CA LYS A 322 -3.23 -14.64 -22.97
C LYS A 322 -2.85 -13.16 -23.10
N PHE A 323 -3.70 -12.29 -22.53
CA PHE A 323 -3.44 -10.86 -22.45
C PHE A 323 -2.84 -10.51 -21.10
N TYR A 324 -1.84 -9.62 -21.10
CA TYR A 324 -1.17 -9.13 -19.91
C TYR A 324 -1.18 -7.60 -19.89
N ASN A 325 -1.41 -7.02 -18.72
CA ASN A 325 -1.11 -5.63 -18.44
C ASN A 325 0.40 -5.50 -18.26
N SER A 326 1.08 -4.75 -19.13
CA SER A 326 2.53 -4.83 -19.26
C SER A 326 3.19 -3.46 -19.38
N LEU A 327 4.48 -3.42 -19.09
CA LEU A 327 5.39 -2.34 -19.43
C LEU A 327 6.43 -2.84 -20.43
N ILE A 328 6.73 -2.02 -21.43
CA ILE A 328 7.82 -2.22 -22.39
C ILE A 328 8.75 -1.02 -22.39
N VAL A 329 9.97 -1.23 -22.87
CA VAL A 329 11.00 -0.19 -23.02
C VAL A 329 11.33 -0.03 -24.49
N LEU A 330 11.24 1.20 -24.98
CA LEU A 330 11.63 1.61 -26.33
C LEU A 330 12.89 2.49 -26.24
N GLY A 331 13.77 2.46 -27.25
CA GLY A 331 14.91 3.37 -27.33
C GLY A 331 16.03 3.05 -26.34
N ASN A 332 16.40 1.80 -26.18
CA ASN A 332 17.43 1.38 -25.23
C ASN A 332 18.82 1.21 -25.85
N HIS A 333 18.99 1.60 -27.12
CA HIS A 333 20.25 1.47 -27.82
C HIS A 333 21.11 2.72 -27.70
N ASN A 334 22.25 2.60 -27.01
CA ASN A 334 23.28 3.63 -26.99
C ASN A 334 24.47 3.19 -27.86
N GLN A 335 24.78 3.95 -28.90
CA GLN A 335 25.88 3.65 -29.82
C GLN A 335 27.26 3.53 -29.16
N LYS A 336 27.45 4.10 -27.95
CA LYS A 336 28.72 4.10 -27.22
C LYS A 336 28.83 2.98 -26.18
N GLN A 337 27.74 2.44 -25.72
CA GLN A 337 27.67 1.32 -24.78
C GLN A 337 26.41 0.53 -25.06
N GLN A 338 26.54 -0.80 -25.17
CA GLN A 338 25.37 -1.67 -25.25
C GLN A 338 24.70 -1.72 -23.86
N THR A 339 23.75 -0.81 -23.63
CA THR A 339 23.16 -0.54 -22.32
C THR A 339 22.00 -1.47 -21.96
N GLY A 340 21.52 -2.26 -22.92
CA GLY A 340 20.44 -3.22 -22.73
C GLY A 340 19.89 -3.73 -24.08
N PRO A 341 18.94 -4.68 -24.08
CA PRO A 341 18.27 -5.13 -25.28
C PRO A 341 17.44 -4.00 -25.87
N ASP A 342 17.55 -3.76 -27.18
CA ASP A 342 16.65 -2.88 -27.92
C ASP A 342 15.25 -3.50 -27.97
N TYR A 343 14.24 -2.70 -28.33
CA TYR A 343 12.89 -3.20 -28.50
C TYR A 343 12.79 -4.04 -29.78
N GLU A 344 12.50 -5.32 -29.64
CA GLU A 344 12.35 -6.28 -30.73
C GLU A 344 10.95 -6.92 -30.79
N GLY A 345 10.03 -6.55 -29.89
CA GLY A 345 8.68 -7.15 -29.80
C GLY A 345 8.68 -8.60 -29.28
N ASP A 346 9.82 -9.09 -28.81
CA ASP A 346 10.01 -10.45 -28.28
C ASP A 346 9.72 -10.60 -26.80
N GLY A 347 9.52 -9.47 -26.09
CA GLY A 347 9.28 -9.40 -24.65
C GLY A 347 10.54 -9.52 -23.79
N SER A 348 11.74 -9.37 -24.35
CA SER A 348 13.02 -9.51 -23.64
C SER A 348 13.24 -8.43 -22.56
N ASN A 349 12.71 -7.21 -22.78
CA ASN A 349 12.77 -6.09 -21.83
C ASN A 349 11.35 -5.61 -21.51
N GLN A 350 10.57 -6.51 -20.94
CA GLN A 350 9.15 -6.34 -20.63
C GLN A 350 8.88 -6.77 -19.19
N PHE A 351 7.92 -6.08 -18.54
CA PHE A 351 7.38 -6.49 -17.26
C PHE A 351 5.86 -6.73 -17.40
N LYS A 352 5.38 -7.85 -16.88
CA LYS A 352 3.97 -8.24 -16.88
C LYS A 352 3.42 -8.18 -15.46
N LYS A 353 2.31 -7.49 -15.28
CA LYS A 353 1.66 -7.37 -13.98
C LYS A 353 1.38 -8.73 -13.36
N HIS A 354 1.93 -8.96 -12.17
CA HIS A 354 1.72 -10.20 -11.41
C HIS A 354 0.49 -10.08 -10.48
N HIS A 355 0.40 -9.00 -9.72
CA HIS A 355 -0.66 -8.78 -8.73
C HIS A 355 -1.83 -8.04 -9.35
N LEU A 356 -2.78 -8.82 -9.87
CA LEU A 356 -3.97 -8.28 -10.52
C LEU A 356 -4.98 -7.74 -9.50
N LEU A 357 -5.64 -6.66 -9.87
CA LEU A 357 -6.72 -6.07 -9.08
C LEU A 357 -7.99 -6.95 -9.16
N PRO A 358 -8.50 -7.45 -8.01
CA PRO A 358 -9.76 -8.21 -8.00
C PRO A 358 -10.91 -7.40 -8.58
N ILE A 359 -11.76 -8.06 -9.37
CA ILE A 359 -12.95 -7.52 -10.05
C ILE A 359 -12.58 -6.62 -11.24
N GLY A 360 -11.52 -5.81 -11.14
CA GLY A 360 -11.08 -4.93 -12.23
C GLY A 360 -10.32 -5.65 -13.35
N GLU A 361 -9.42 -6.57 -13.00
CA GLU A 361 -8.53 -7.27 -13.96
C GLU A 361 -8.76 -8.78 -14.00
N PHE A 362 -9.34 -9.35 -12.96
CA PHE A 362 -9.78 -10.74 -12.93
C PHE A 362 -10.97 -10.89 -11.98
N VAL A 363 -11.80 -11.90 -12.19
CA VAL A 363 -12.95 -12.20 -11.32
C VAL A 363 -12.55 -13.29 -10.34
N PRO A 364 -12.46 -13.00 -9.01
CA PRO A 364 -12.25 -14.04 -8.01
C PRO A 364 -13.41 -15.04 -8.05
N PHE A 365 -13.11 -16.35 -7.92
CA PHE A 365 -14.14 -17.40 -7.98
C PHE A 365 -15.04 -17.30 -9.22
N GLU A 366 -14.46 -17.07 -10.38
CA GLU A 366 -15.14 -16.78 -11.66
C GLU A 366 -16.30 -17.74 -11.94
N ALA A 367 -16.09 -19.04 -11.73
CA ALA A 367 -17.13 -20.05 -11.95
C ALA A 367 -18.39 -19.84 -11.10
N LEU A 368 -18.24 -19.22 -9.90
CA LEU A 368 -19.35 -18.96 -8.99
C LEU A 368 -19.99 -17.58 -9.23
N LEU A 369 -19.18 -16.55 -9.49
CA LEU A 369 -19.65 -15.17 -9.55
C LEU A 369 -20.09 -14.74 -10.95
N ARG A 370 -19.48 -15.24 -12.02
CA ARG A 370 -19.82 -14.89 -13.41
C ARG A 370 -21.27 -15.21 -13.80
N PRO A 371 -21.89 -16.35 -13.41
CA PRO A 371 -23.30 -16.60 -13.71
C PRO A 371 -24.27 -15.71 -12.93
N ILE A 372 -23.86 -15.21 -11.77
CA ILE A 372 -24.72 -14.42 -10.86
C ILE A 372 -24.66 -12.93 -11.18
N ALA A 373 -23.58 -12.46 -11.79
CA ALA A 373 -23.33 -11.03 -11.98
C ALA A 373 -22.90 -10.71 -13.42
N PRO A 374 -23.85 -10.50 -14.35
CA PRO A 374 -23.56 -9.93 -15.68
C PRO A 374 -22.81 -8.59 -15.60
N PHE A 375 -22.82 -7.92 -14.45
CA PHE A 375 -22.12 -6.67 -14.15
C PHE A 375 -20.58 -6.79 -14.06
N PHE A 376 -20.04 -8.02 -14.00
CA PHE A 376 -18.59 -8.26 -13.93
C PHE A 376 -17.95 -8.48 -15.31
N ASN A 377 -18.67 -8.30 -16.40
CA ASN A 377 -18.13 -8.31 -17.75
C ASN A 377 -17.51 -6.94 -18.10
N LEU A 378 -16.58 -6.49 -17.26
CA LEU A 378 -15.76 -5.32 -17.60
C LEU A 378 -14.80 -5.68 -18.75
N PRO A 379 -14.55 -4.78 -19.71
CA PRO A 379 -13.71 -5.05 -20.90
C PRO A 379 -12.31 -5.58 -20.61
N MET A 380 -11.83 -5.52 -19.37
CA MET A 380 -10.46 -5.87 -18.96
C MET A 380 -10.41 -6.98 -17.90
N SER A 381 -11.50 -7.69 -17.63
CA SER A 381 -11.60 -8.65 -16.51
C SER A 381 -10.98 -10.03 -16.79
N SER A 382 -10.04 -10.15 -17.74
CA SER A 382 -9.46 -11.44 -18.17
C SER A 382 -7.95 -11.38 -18.38
N PHE A 383 -7.23 -10.51 -17.66
CA PHE A 383 -5.77 -10.51 -17.73
C PHE A 383 -5.18 -11.75 -17.07
N ALA A 384 -4.10 -12.24 -17.67
CA ALA A 384 -3.26 -13.27 -17.07
C ALA A 384 -2.22 -12.61 -16.15
N ARG A 385 -1.79 -13.37 -15.15
CA ARG A 385 -0.72 -12.96 -14.24
C ARG A 385 0.65 -13.17 -14.88
N GLY A 386 1.53 -12.19 -14.77
CA GLY A 386 2.95 -12.36 -15.01
C GLY A 386 3.62 -13.22 -13.93
N GLU A 387 4.87 -13.57 -14.15
CA GLU A 387 5.67 -14.27 -13.14
C GLU A 387 5.88 -13.38 -11.89
N TYR A 388 6.02 -14.02 -10.71
CA TYR A 388 6.25 -13.30 -9.46
C TYR A 388 7.58 -12.55 -9.44
N GLN A 389 8.66 -13.24 -9.89
CA GLN A 389 9.97 -12.65 -10.05
C GLN A 389 10.24 -12.44 -11.53
N GLN A 390 10.47 -11.21 -11.88
CA GLN A 390 10.81 -10.80 -13.24
C GLN A 390 12.07 -9.93 -13.20
N PRO A 391 12.89 -9.95 -14.26
CA PRO A 391 14.02 -9.04 -14.37
C PRO A 391 13.57 -7.59 -14.26
N ASN A 392 14.41 -6.74 -13.69
CA ASN A 392 14.19 -5.29 -13.74
C ASN A 392 14.20 -4.83 -15.20
N LEU A 393 13.40 -3.82 -15.51
CA LEU A 393 13.48 -3.15 -16.80
C LEU A 393 14.86 -2.48 -16.93
N SER A 394 15.42 -2.52 -18.12
CA SER A 394 16.68 -1.84 -18.45
C SER A 394 16.37 -0.62 -19.32
N ALA A 395 16.74 0.57 -18.87
CA ALA A 395 16.61 1.81 -19.63
C ALA A 395 17.94 2.56 -19.59
N LEU A 396 18.64 2.63 -20.71
CA LEU A 396 19.99 3.21 -20.86
C LEU A 396 21.00 2.74 -19.80
N GLY A 397 20.93 1.47 -19.43
CA GLY A 397 21.80 0.84 -18.43
C GLY A 397 21.32 0.90 -17.00
N HIS A 398 20.31 1.70 -16.70
CA HIS A 398 19.69 1.76 -15.38
C HIS A 398 18.71 0.60 -15.18
N LYS A 399 18.74 0.01 -13.97
CA LYS A 399 17.84 -1.06 -13.58
C LYS A 399 16.65 -0.49 -12.83
N ILE A 400 15.46 -0.68 -13.36
CA ILE A 400 14.23 -0.11 -12.88
C ILE A 400 13.31 -1.23 -12.42
N ALA A 401 12.94 -1.23 -11.13
CA ALA A 401 11.95 -2.14 -10.59
C ALA A 401 10.55 -1.57 -10.78
N PRO A 402 9.73 -2.15 -11.64
CA PRO A 402 8.38 -1.67 -11.89
C PRO A 402 7.37 -2.28 -10.92
N ALA A 403 6.30 -1.51 -10.67
CA ALA A 403 5.07 -1.96 -10.06
C ALA A 403 3.90 -1.31 -10.81
N ILE A 404 3.02 -2.10 -11.38
CA ILE A 404 1.87 -1.57 -12.11
C ILE A 404 0.69 -1.39 -11.14
N CYS A 405 0.32 -0.13 -10.88
CA CYS A 405 -0.87 0.27 -10.11
C CYS A 405 -0.90 -0.40 -8.71
N TYR A 406 -1.86 -1.29 -8.47
CA TYR A 406 -2.08 -1.98 -7.20
C TYR A 406 -0.85 -2.73 -6.65
N GLU A 407 0.10 -3.14 -7.51
CA GLU A 407 1.30 -3.87 -7.10
C GLU A 407 2.17 -3.11 -6.10
N ILE A 408 2.19 -1.77 -6.14
CA ILE A 408 2.96 -0.94 -5.20
C ILE A 408 2.52 -1.16 -3.74
N ALA A 409 1.32 -1.69 -3.51
CA ALA A 409 0.83 -2.01 -2.19
C ALA A 409 1.50 -3.24 -1.56
N PHE A 410 2.19 -4.09 -2.34
CA PHE A 410 2.79 -5.35 -1.91
C PHE A 410 4.32 -5.20 -1.68
N PRO A 411 4.76 -4.94 -0.43
CA PRO A 411 6.15 -4.60 -0.14
C PRO A 411 7.14 -5.71 -0.46
N GLU A 412 6.79 -6.99 -0.22
CA GLU A 412 7.71 -8.11 -0.42
C GLU A 412 7.99 -8.35 -1.91
N GLN A 413 7.00 -8.19 -2.79
CA GLN A 413 7.20 -8.35 -4.23
C GLN A 413 8.20 -7.31 -4.75
N LEU A 414 8.02 -6.04 -4.37
CA LEU A 414 8.93 -4.99 -4.81
C LEU A 414 10.32 -5.13 -4.16
N ARG A 415 10.38 -5.55 -2.90
CA ARG A 415 11.63 -5.85 -2.20
C ARG A 415 12.48 -6.90 -2.94
N ASP A 416 11.84 -7.97 -3.41
CA ASP A 416 12.55 -9.01 -4.13
C ASP A 416 13.16 -8.49 -5.44
N SER A 417 12.53 -7.50 -6.09
CA SER A 417 13.10 -6.78 -7.24
C SER A 417 14.33 -5.95 -6.88
N VAL A 418 14.33 -5.28 -5.72
CA VAL A 418 15.50 -4.51 -5.22
C VAL A 418 16.69 -5.45 -4.92
N ASN A 419 16.44 -6.66 -4.43
CA ASN A 419 17.50 -7.66 -4.23
C ASN A 419 18.20 -8.06 -5.53
N LEU A 420 17.59 -7.77 -6.69
CA LEU A 420 18.18 -7.95 -8.03
C LEU A 420 19.03 -6.74 -8.52
N GLY A 421 19.30 -5.76 -7.65
CA GLY A 421 20.16 -4.63 -7.94
C GLY A 421 19.44 -3.46 -8.61
N THR A 422 18.29 -3.10 -8.13
CA THR A 422 17.50 -1.97 -8.62
C THR A 422 18.16 -0.62 -8.34
N ASP A 423 18.14 0.29 -9.32
CA ASP A 423 18.57 1.70 -9.17
C ASP A 423 17.39 2.62 -8.84
N ILE A 424 16.24 2.39 -9.50
CA ILE A 424 15.05 3.25 -9.44
C ILE A 424 13.81 2.38 -9.24
N LEU A 425 12.89 2.80 -8.39
CA LEU A 425 11.54 2.24 -8.32
C LEU A 425 10.63 2.97 -9.29
N LEU A 426 9.81 2.25 -10.01
CA LEU A 426 8.81 2.82 -10.90
C LEU A 426 7.42 2.32 -10.52
N THR A 427 6.46 3.22 -10.37
CA THR A 427 5.07 2.84 -10.36
C THR A 427 4.29 3.62 -11.42
N VAL A 428 3.57 2.90 -12.25
CA VAL A 428 2.66 3.47 -13.24
C VAL A 428 1.23 3.13 -12.87
N SER A 429 0.31 4.07 -13.05
CA SER A 429 -1.09 3.85 -12.65
C SER A 429 -2.07 4.60 -13.55
N ASN A 430 -3.26 4.04 -13.66
CA ASN A 430 -4.41 4.74 -14.22
C ASN A 430 -5.41 5.05 -13.10
N ASP A 431 -5.10 6.08 -12.31
CA ASP A 431 -5.92 6.50 -11.16
C ASP A 431 -7.28 7.14 -11.58
N ALA A 432 -7.57 7.23 -12.88
CA ALA A 432 -8.85 7.74 -13.39
C ALA A 432 -10.08 7.00 -12.81
N TRP A 433 -9.91 5.71 -12.47
CA TRP A 433 -10.94 4.90 -11.82
C TRP A 433 -11.40 5.42 -10.45
N PHE A 434 -10.60 6.25 -9.80
CA PHE A 434 -10.87 6.74 -8.44
C PHE A 434 -11.51 8.14 -8.43
N GLY A 435 -11.59 8.82 -9.59
CA GLY A 435 -12.09 10.19 -9.69
C GLY A 435 -11.37 11.13 -8.72
N SER A 436 -12.08 12.12 -8.21
CA SER A 436 -11.55 13.11 -7.23
C SER A 436 -11.57 12.62 -5.77
N SER A 437 -11.63 11.31 -5.55
CA SER A 437 -11.64 10.72 -4.21
C SER A 437 -10.24 10.68 -3.56
N ASN A 438 -10.18 10.19 -2.32
CA ASN A 438 -8.92 10.04 -1.58
C ASN A 438 -8.04 8.87 -2.08
N GLY A 439 -8.56 8.01 -2.96
CA GLY A 439 -7.85 6.82 -3.47
C GLY A 439 -6.47 7.12 -4.03
N PRO A 440 -6.32 8.06 -5.00
CA PRO A 440 -5.02 8.41 -5.58
C PRO A 440 -4.00 8.92 -4.54
N LEU A 441 -4.46 9.68 -3.54
CA LEU A 441 -3.60 10.25 -2.50
C LEU A 441 -3.10 9.17 -1.52
N GLN A 442 -3.97 8.23 -1.12
CA GLN A 442 -3.58 7.07 -0.32
C GLN A 442 -2.64 6.14 -1.09
N HIS A 443 -2.87 5.98 -2.39
CA HIS A 443 -2.00 5.21 -3.28
C HIS A 443 -0.60 5.84 -3.37
N MET A 444 -0.52 7.19 -3.42
CA MET A 444 0.73 7.93 -3.35
C MET A 444 1.44 7.75 -2.00
N GLU A 445 0.71 7.77 -0.89
CA GLU A 445 1.25 7.50 0.45
C GLU A 445 1.94 6.12 0.53
N ILE A 446 1.32 5.11 -0.06
CA ILE A 446 1.91 3.76 -0.15
C ILE A 446 3.19 3.78 -0.98
N ALA A 447 3.20 4.48 -2.11
CA ALA A 447 4.38 4.60 -2.97
C ALA A 447 5.54 5.31 -2.25
N GLN A 448 5.28 6.40 -1.51
CA GLN A 448 6.28 7.07 -0.66
C GLN A 448 6.89 6.10 0.36
N MET A 449 6.06 5.27 1.00
CA MET A 449 6.55 4.30 1.97
C MET A 449 7.46 3.25 1.32
N ARG A 450 7.20 2.83 0.08
CA ARG A 450 8.11 1.93 -0.67
C ARG A 450 9.49 2.54 -0.87
N ALA A 451 9.57 3.82 -1.22
CA ALA A 451 10.85 4.51 -1.37
C ALA A 451 11.68 4.46 -0.08
N VAL A 452 11.06 4.72 1.08
CA VAL A 452 11.73 4.63 2.39
C VAL A 452 12.18 3.21 2.73
N GLU A 453 11.28 2.25 2.55
CA GLU A 453 11.55 0.84 2.88
C GLU A 453 12.73 0.29 2.08
N LEU A 454 12.80 0.62 0.81
CA LEU A 454 13.77 0.05 -0.12
C LEU A 454 14.99 0.96 -0.34
N GLY A 455 14.94 2.23 0.15
CA GLY A 455 16.01 3.20 0.05
C GLY A 455 16.36 3.52 -1.40
N ARG A 456 15.35 3.75 -2.24
CA ARG A 456 15.51 4.06 -3.66
C ARG A 456 14.61 5.23 -4.06
N PRO A 457 15.06 6.10 -4.96
CA PRO A 457 14.16 7.07 -5.57
C PRO A 457 13.03 6.35 -6.30
N LEU A 458 11.83 6.92 -6.25
CA LEU A 458 10.65 6.35 -6.88
C LEU A 458 10.04 7.36 -7.86
N LEU A 459 9.79 6.88 -9.08
CA LEU A 459 9.08 7.60 -10.12
C LEU A 459 7.65 7.09 -10.18
N ARG A 460 6.69 7.99 -10.09
CA ARG A 460 5.27 7.67 -10.22
C ARG A 460 4.67 8.42 -11.40
N ALA A 461 4.35 7.70 -12.48
CA ALA A 461 3.66 8.24 -13.64
C ALA A 461 2.19 7.77 -13.64
N THR A 462 1.27 8.72 -13.67
CA THR A 462 -0.18 8.43 -13.67
C THR A 462 -0.86 9.10 -14.85
N ASN A 463 -2.00 8.55 -15.29
CA ASN A 463 -2.78 9.15 -16.36
C ASN A 463 -3.34 10.52 -15.93
N ASN A 464 -3.92 10.64 -14.74
CA ASN A 464 -4.53 11.86 -14.20
C ASN A 464 -4.55 11.91 -12.67
N GLY A 465 -3.87 10.98 -12.00
CA GLY A 465 -3.72 10.95 -10.56
C GLY A 465 -2.56 11.81 -10.08
N VAL A 466 -1.82 11.33 -9.06
CA VAL A 466 -0.64 12.03 -8.54
C VAL A 466 0.59 11.56 -9.29
N THR A 467 1.05 12.31 -10.29
CA THR A 467 2.36 12.11 -10.93
C THR A 467 3.42 12.81 -10.11
N ALA A 468 4.46 12.09 -9.69
CA ALA A 468 5.45 12.62 -8.74
C ALA A 468 6.81 11.91 -8.84
N VAL A 469 7.82 12.62 -8.39
CA VAL A 469 9.17 12.11 -8.09
C VAL A 469 9.35 12.09 -6.57
N VAL A 470 9.81 10.98 -6.04
CA VAL A 470 10.02 10.74 -4.60
C VAL A 470 11.49 10.39 -4.37
N ASP A 471 12.11 11.00 -3.36
CA ASP A 471 13.46 10.64 -2.94
C ASP A 471 13.48 9.31 -2.14
N GLU A 472 14.67 8.79 -1.86
CA GLU A 472 14.90 7.57 -1.09
C GLU A 472 14.43 7.65 0.38
N HIS A 473 14.06 8.85 0.83
CA HIS A 473 13.51 9.12 2.16
C HIS A 473 11.97 9.25 2.15
N GLY A 474 11.34 9.04 0.98
CA GLY A 474 9.90 9.12 0.82
C GLY A 474 9.35 10.55 0.77
N ASN A 475 10.18 11.56 0.47
CA ASN A 475 9.69 12.91 0.29
C ASN A 475 9.39 13.16 -1.18
N ILE A 476 8.26 13.80 -1.46
CA ILE A 476 7.91 14.25 -2.82
C ILE A 476 8.80 15.44 -3.15
N THR A 477 9.67 15.29 -4.15
CA THR A 477 10.58 16.35 -4.60
C THR A 477 9.99 17.18 -5.73
N ALA A 478 9.11 16.57 -6.54
CA ALA A 478 8.38 17.23 -7.62
C ALA A 478 7.06 16.50 -7.89
N SER A 479 6.02 17.21 -8.31
CA SER A 479 4.72 16.64 -8.66
C SER A 479 3.94 17.51 -9.62
N LEU A 480 3.00 16.88 -10.37
CA LEU A 480 1.98 17.56 -11.17
C LEU A 480 0.64 17.59 -10.42
N PRO A 481 -0.17 18.63 -10.66
CA PRO A 481 -1.56 18.62 -10.22
C PRO A 481 -2.35 17.47 -10.86
N GLN A 482 -3.33 16.93 -10.11
CA GLN A 482 -4.26 15.93 -10.65
C GLN A 482 -5.15 16.55 -11.72
N PHE A 483 -5.61 15.71 -12.66
CA PHE A 483 -6.57 16.07 -13.72
C PHE A 483 -6.08 17.13 -14.71
N GLU A 484 -4.77 17.36 -14.78
CA GLU A 484 -4.14 18.24 -15.76
C GLU A 484 -3.31 17.42 -16.75
N THR A 485 -3.18 17.94 -17.99
CA THR A 485 -2.23 17.39 -18.97
C THR A 485 -0.89 18.07 -18.78
N GLY A 486 0.20 17.30 -18.71
CA GLY A 486 1.53 17.88 -18.58
C GLY A 486 2.64 16.84 -18.51
N VAL A 487 3.87 17.34 -18.43
CA VAL A 487 5.08 16.52 -18.26
C VAL A 487 5.86 17.01 -17.06
N LEU A 488 6.17 16.11 -16.14
CA LEU A 488 7.03 16.39 -15.00
C LEU A 488 8.47 16.05 -15.34
N SER A 489 9.27 17.07 -15.62
CA SER A 489 10.71 16.90 -15.84
C SER A 489 11.47 17.10 -14.53
N ALA A 490 12.38 16.17 -14.22
CA ALA A 490 13.19 16.23 -13.03
C ALA A 490 14.57 15.58 -13.27
N THR A 491 15.54 15.94 -12.44
CA THR A 491 16.82 15.24 -12.34
C THR A 491 16.88 14.53 -10.99
N ILE A 492 17.03 13.22 -11.01
CA ILE A 492 17.07 12.40 -9.80
C ILE A 492 18.50 11.95 -9.50
N PRO A 493 19.00 12.12 -8.26
CA PRO A 493 20.25 11.52 -7.86
C PRO A 493 20.06 10.00 -7.65
N LEU A 494 21.02 9.20 -8.12
CA LEU A 494 21.04 7.78 -7.86
C LEU A 494 21.73 7.48 -6.53
N VAL A 495 21.26 6.42 -5.89
CA VAL A 495 21.82 5.93 -4.63
C VAL A 495 22.16 4.44 -4.74
N THR A 496 23.14 4.00 -3.95
CA THR A 496 23.55 2.60 -3.83
C THR A 496 23.41 2.11 -2.40
N GLY A 497 23.61 0.82 -2.20
CA GLY A 497 23.46 0.16 -0.90
C GLY A 497 22.07 -0.44 -0.72
N GLN A 498 21.75 -0.89 0.47
CA GLN A 498 20.45 -1.50 0.79
C GLN A 498 20.04 -1.15 2.22
N THR A 499 18.77 -0.85 2.42
CA THR A 499 18.17 -0.73 3.76
C THR A 499 18.14 -2.09 4.48
N TRP A 500 17.97 -2.06 5.78
CA TRP A 500 17.75 -3.31 6.53
C TRP A 500 16.47 -4.01 6.09
N PHE A 501 15.39 -3.26 5.85
CA PHE A 501 14.15 -3.86 5.35
C PHE A 501 14.35 -4.54 3.99
N ALA A 502 15.07 -3.93 3.05
CA ALA A 502 15.39 -4.55 1.76
C ALA A 502 16.12 -5.89 1.93
N LYS A 503 17.02 -5.99 2.93
CA LYS A 503 17.80 -7.21 3.20
C LYS A 503 16.99 -8.33 3.84
N ILE A 504 16.23 -8.02 4.89
CA ILE A 504 15.64 -9.05 5.78
C ILE A 504 14.11 -9.15 5.68
N GLY A 505 13.44 -8.16 5.07
CA GLY A 505 11.98 -8.13 4.89
C GLY A 505 11.20 -8.16 6.19
N GLN A 506 9.98 -8.66 6.12
CA GLN A 506 9.04 -8.76 7.25
C GLN A 506 9.29 -9.99 8.13
N THR A 507 10.06 -10.97 7.68
CA THR A 507 10.21 -12.28 8.32
C THR A 507 10.63 -12.20 9.80
N PRO A 508 11.64 -11.40 10.20
CA PRO A 508 12.03 -11.32 11.62
C PRO A 508 10.92 -10.78 12.51
N LEU A 509 10.18 -9.79 12.04
CA LEU A 509 9.03 -9.23 12.76
C LEU A 509 7.95 -10.28 12.98
N LEU A 510 7.61 -11.06 11.94
CA LEU A 510 6.59 -12.11 12.02
C LEU A 510 7.00 -13.22 12.98
N ILE A 511 8.28 -13.60 13.00
CA ILE A 511 8.82 -14.56 13.98
C ILE A 511 8.64 -14.03 15.40
N VAL A 512 9.02 -12.78 15.67
CA VAL A 512 8.84 -12.14 16.98
C VAL A 512 7.36 -12.13 17.37
N CYS A 513 6.47 -11.71 16.49
CA CYS A 513 5.04 -11.69 16.75
C CYS A 513 4.49 -13.10 17.04
N GLY A 514 4.90 -14.11 16.27
CA GLY A 514 4.53 -15.52 16.49
C GLY A 514 4.99 -16.03 17.85
N LEU A 515 6.24 -15.77 18.23
CA LEU A 515 6.80 -16.15 19.55
C LEU A 515 6.03 -15.47 20.70
N LEU A 516 5.69 -14.19 20.57
CA LEU A 516 4.89 -13.47 21.58
C LEU A 516 3.50 -14.10 21.75
N VAL A 517 2.85 -14.51 20.67
CA VAL A 517 1.55 -15.20 20.74
C VAL A 517 1.69 -16.59 21.37
N LEU A 518 2.71 -17.36 20.99
CA LEU A 518 3.00 -18.68 21.60
C LEU A 518 3.28 -18.58 23.10
N LEU A 519 4.02 -17.57 23.54
CA LEU A 519 4.23 -17.28 24.95
C LEU A 519 2.91 -16.93 25.66
N GLY A 520 2.02 -16.21 24.99
CA GLY A 520 0.66 -15.93 25.49
C GLY A 520 -0.16 -17.19 25.67
N LEU A 521 -0.09 -18.13 24.72
CA LEU A 521 -0.73 -19.45 24.80
C LEU A 521 -0.17 -20.27 25.97
N GLY A 522 1.17 -20.33 26.10
CA GLY A 522 1.83 -21.05 27.20
C GLY A 522 1.44 -20.54 28.60
N ARG A 523 1.25 -19.22 28.74
CA ARG A 523 0.78 -18.62 30.00
C ARG A 523 -0.69 -18.96 30.29
N ARG A 524 -1.54 -19.05 29.26
CA ARG A 524 -2.94 -19.42 29.41
C ARG A 524 -3.12 -20.86 29.93
N PHE A 525 -2.30 -21.80 29.46
CA PHE A 525 -2.43 -23.24 29.84
C PHE A 525 -1.68 -23.61 31.11
N LYS A 526 -0.86 -22.72 31.69
CA LYS A 526 -0.16 -22.92 32.97
C LYS A 526 -0.91 -22.30 34.16
N GLY A 527 -1.87 -21.43 33.96
CA GLY A 527 -2.77 -20.86 34.96
C GLY A 527 -4.18 -21.46 34.80
#